data_675dd55fabd8516e4931c98a42caccbb
#
_entry.id   675dd55fabd8516e4931c98a42caccbb
#
_cell.length_a   1.000
_cell.length_b   1.000
_cell.length_c   1.000
_cell.angle_alpha   90.00
_cell.angle_beta   90.00
_cell.angle_gamma   90.00
#
_symmetry.space_group_name_H-M   'P 1'
#
loop_
_entity.id
_entity.type
_entity.pdbx_description
1 polymer ?
#
loop_
_entity_poly.entity_id
_entity_poly.type
_entity_poly.pdbx_seq_one_letter_code
_entity_poly.pdbx_strand_id
1 'polypeptide(L)'
;MKFVQISDLHIGSLFKQDSFDILVQEINQLNPDAIIISGDLTDEGLTFQFKKVANEIKKFKCLQLIIFPGNHDYRHTGYLVFKEFFPMSLNKVHEFKDGNDKRVVIVSIDTALPDRDEGEIGLSQNLWINDILKSYGNNVIKIIAMHHHLISIPDTGFTNLIGILDSGDALRTLTENNVSLVLCGHKHRPWLWNLGNLKIVYAGTSCSWRYRGIFEDTYNIIDIEDEKINIYLKIVGGNKFPMSDLVRKYRPENRLSSYK
;
A
#
# COMPACT_ATOMS: atom_id res chain seq x y z
N MET A 1 9.49 2.72 15.60
CA MET A 1 8.97 1.56 14.86
C MET A 1 9.20 1.77 13.36
N LYS A 2 9.53 0.70 12.65
CA LYS A 2 9.83 0.74 11.21
C LYS A 2 8.92 -0.22 10.45
N PHE A 3 8.19 0.29 9.46
CA PHE A 3 7.36 -0.50 8.58
C PHE A 3 7.84 -0.37 7.14
N VAL A 4 7.64 -1.42 6.36
CA VAL A 4 7.94 -1.41 4.92
C VAL A 4 6.65 -1.70 4.16
N GLN A 5 6.36 -0.89 3.14
CA GLN A 5 5.26 -1.15 2.21
C GLN A 5 5.83 -1.53 0.85
N ILE A 6 5.45 -2.70 0.37
CA ILE A 6 5.63 -3.16 -1.01
C ILE A 6 4.27 -3.33 -1.66
N SER A 7 4.19 -3.21 -2.98
CA SER A 7 2.94 -3.24 -3.71
C SER A 7 3.12 -3.70 -5.14
N ASP A 8 2.02 -4.14 -5.74
CA ASP A 8 1.91 -4.33 -7.18
C ASP A 8 3.05 -5.22 -7.72
N LEU A 9 3.20 -6.40 -7.10
CA LEU A 9 4.22 -7.38 -7.46
C LEU A 9 3.97 -7.99 -8.84
N HIS A 10 2.67 -8.18 -9.18
CA HIS A 10 2.22 -8.75 -10.44
C HIS A 10 3.00 -10.01 -10.82
N ILE A 11 3.06 -10.97 -9.91
CA ILE A 11 3.70 -12.25 -10.19
C ILE A 11 2.98 -12.92 -11.36
N GLY A 12 3.64 -12.90 -12.51
CA GLY A 12 3.15 -13.33 -13.82
C GLY A 12 4.21 -13.09 -14.88
N SER A 13 3.78 -12.72 -16.09
CA SER A 13 4.67 -12.49 -17.23
C SER A 13 5.56 -11.24 -17.10
N LEU A 14 5.12 -10.26 -16.31
CA LEU A 14 5.82 -8.98 -16.12
C LEU A 14 6.63 -8.92 -14.81
N PHE A 15 6.65 -10.01 -14.04
CA PHE A 15 7.39 -10.10 -12.80
C PHE A 15 8.91 -10.15 -13.02
N LYS A 16 9.65 -9.41 -12.21
CA LYS A 16 11.11 -9.30 -12.25
C LYS A 16 11.72 -10.02 -11.05
N GLN A 17 12.15 -11.26 -11.26
CA GLN A 17 12.70 -12.09 -10.19
C GLN A 17 13.96 -11.47 -9.56
N ASP A 18 14.89 -10.95 -10.38
CA ASP A 18 16.14 -10.36 -9.88
C ASP A 18 15.86 -9.14 -9.00
N SER A 19 14.93 -8.26 -9.40
CA SER A 19 14.51 -7.12 -8.58
C SER A 19 13.87 -7.57 -7.27
N PHE A 20 13.05 -8.63 -7.31
CA PHE A 20 12.44 -9.18 -6.10
C PHE A 20 13.48 -9.75 -5.14
N ASP A 21 14.50 -10.44 -5.64
CA ASP A 21 15.55 -11.02 -4.81
C ASP A 21 16.41 -9.91 -4.15
N ILE A 22 16.69 -8.81 -4.86
CA ILE A 22 17.33 -7.61 -4.28
C ILE A 22 16.43 -6.98 -3.22
N LEU A 23 15.14 -6.80 -3.53
CA LEU A 23 14.13 -6.27 -2.60
C LEU A 23 14.10 -7.06 -1.29
N VAL A 24 14.07 -8.39 -1.37
CA VAL A 24 14.08 -9.28 -0.20
C VAL A 24 15.35 -9.08 0.62
N GLN A 25 16.52 -8.99 -0.02
CA GLN A 25 17.79 -8.77 0.69
C GLN A 25 17.78 -7.43 1.45
N GLU A 26 17.35 -6.34 0.79
CA GLU A 26 17.29 -5.02 1.39
C GLU A 26 16.31 -4.97 2.57
N ILE A 27 15.09 -5.53 2.41
CA ILE A 27 14.09 -5.55 3.47
C ILE A 27 14.54 -6.41 4.67
N ASN A 28 15.16 -7.56 4.41
CA ASN A 28 15.70 -8.40 5.47
C ASN A 28 16.83 -7.71 6.25
N GLN A 29 17.63 -6.86 5.60
CA GLN A 29 18.65 -6.04 6.26
C GLN A 29 18.04 -4.89 7.08
N LEU A 30 16.92 -4.32 6.63
CA LEU A 30 16.20 -3.26 7.35
C LEU A 30 15.57 -3.76 8.64
N ASN A 31 15.29 -5.06 8.74
CA ASN A 31 14.63 -5.74 9.88
C ASN A 31 13.40 -4.96 10.39
N PRO A 32 12.36 -4.76 9.56
CA PRO A 32 11.19 -3.97 9.94
C PRO A 32 10.31 -4.71 10.95
N ASP A 33 9.50 -3.94 11.71
CA ASP A 33 8.50 -4.48 12.62
C ASP A 33 7.35 -5.17 11.86
N ALA A 34 7.01 -4.69 10.65
CA ALA A 34 6.11 -5.37 9.73
C ALA A 34 6.39 -5.01 8.28
N ILE A 35 6.00 -5.92 7.37
CA ILE A 35 5.95 -5.70 5.92
C ILE A 35 4.48 -5.68 5.50
N ILE A 36 4.05 -4.59 4.87
CA ILE A 36 2.72 -4.41 4.30
C ILE A 36 2.81 -4.68 2.80
N ILE A 37 2.13 -5.73 2.33
CA ILE A 37 2.04 -6.09 0.92
C ILE A 37 0.66 -5.65 0.42
N SER A 38 0.63 -4.47 -0.22
CA SER A 38 -0.60 -3.72 -0.48
C SER A 38 -1.26 -4.08 -1.80
N GLY A 39 -1.50 -5.38 -2.03
CA GLY A 39 -2.31 -5.91 -3.13
C GLY A 39 -1.57 -6.06 -4.46
N ASP A 40 -2.27 -6.58 -5.44
CA ASP A 40 -1.79 -6.96 -6.77
C ASP A 40 -0.54 -7.86 -6.69
N LEU A 41 -0.70 -8.92 -5.90
CA LEU A 41 0.33 -9.96 -5.72
C LEU A 41 0.55 -10.72 -7.02
N THR A 42 -0.57 -11.01 -7.71
CA THR A 42 -0.62 -11.76 -8.97
C THR A 42 -0.97 -10.85 -10.14
N ASP A 43 -0.68 -11.30 -11.35
CA ASP A 43 -1.03 -10.56 -12.57
C ASP A 43 -2.48 -10.83 -13.03
N GLU A 44 -2.98 -12.05 -12.82
CA GLU A 44 -4.28 -12.51 -13.32
C GLU A 44 -5.10 -13.35 -12.33
N GLY A 45 -4.75 -13.38 -11.04
CA GLY A 45 -5.50 -14.14 -10.04
C GLY A 45 -5.45 -15.66 -10.21
N LEU A 46 -4.47 -16.20 -10.92
CA LEU A 46 -4.40 -17.62 -11.24
C LEU A 46 -3.72 -18.43 -10.12
N THR A 47 -4.21 -19.64 -9.88
CA THR A 47 -3.70 -20.52 -8.80
C THR A 47 -2.18 -20.71 -8.82
N PHE A 48 -1.57 -20.89 -10.00
CA PHE A 48 -0.13 -21.07 -10.09
C PHE A 48 0.65 -19.80 -9.74
N GLN A 49 0.07 -18.62 -10.00
CA GLN A 49 0.63 -17.32 -9.61
C GLN A 49 0.59 -17.16 -8.10
N PHE A 50 -0.54 -17.46 -7.45
CA PHE A 50 -0.64 -17.46 -5.97
C PHE A 50 0.31 -18.46 -5.32
N LYS A 51 0.48 -19.65 -5.90
CA LYS A 51 1.46 -20.62 -5.43
C LYS A 51 2.89 -20.06 -5.48
N LYS A 52 3.23 -19.33 -6.56
CA LYS A 52 4.52 -18.64 -6.67
C LYS A 52 4.62 -17.51 -5.63
N VAL A 53 3.60 -16.67 -5.47
CA VAL A 53 3.56 -15.63 -4.42
C VAL A 53 3.84 -16.23 -3.05
N ALA A 54 3.10 -17.28 -2.67
CA ALA A 54 3.25 -17.92 -1.37
C ALA A 54 4.66 -18.49 -1.12
N ASN A 55 5.38 -18.88 -2.18
CA ASN A 55 6.77 -19.32 -2.07
C ASN A 55 7.74 -18.14 -1.98
N GLU A 56 7.53 -17.08 -2.77
CA GLU A 56 8.41 -15.92 -2.81
C GLU A 56 8.37 -15.14 -1.48
N ILE A 57 7.19 -14.91 -0.90
CA ILE A 57 7.07 -14.15 0.36
C ILE A 57 7.71 -14.83 1.57
N LYS A 58 7.91 -16.16 1.53
CA LYS A 58 8.65 -16.90 2.57
C LYS A 58 10.11 -16.49 2.68
N LYS A 59 10.66 -15.83 1.67
CA LYS A 59 12.03 -15.31 1.70
C LYS A 59 12.21 -14.13 2.65
N PHE A 60 11.11 -13.42 3.01
CA PHE A 60 11.14 -12.38 4.02
C PHE A 60 11.30 -12.98 5.42
N LYS A 61 12.25 -12.45 6.19
CA LYS A 61 12.53 -12.89 7.57
C LYS A 61 11.62 -12.21 8.61
N CYS A 62 10.84 -11.20 8.21
CA CYS A 62 9.93 -10.49 9.07
C CYS A 62 8.76 -11.41 9.47
N LEU A 63 8.46 -11.48 10.78
CA LEU A 63 7.41 -12.33 11.32
C LEU A 63 5.99 -11.76 11.08
N GLN A 64 5.89 -10.44 10.90
CA GLN A 64 4.62 -9.74 10.70
C GLN A 64 4.46 -9.35 9.23
N LEU A 65 3.76 -10.19 8.48
CA LEU A 65 3.34 -9.88 7.11
C LEU A 65 1.86 -9.49 7.12
N ILE A 66 1.57 -8.27 6.65
CA ILE A 66 0.22 -7.74 6.46
C ILE A 66 -0.06 -7.79 4.97
N ILE A 67 -0.94 -8.71 4.56
CA ILE A 67 -1.21 -9.00 3.15
C ILE A 67 -2.70 -8.87 2.90
N PHE A 68 -3.07 -8.16 1.86
CA PHE A 68 -4.45 -8.06 1.39
C PHE A 68 -4.47 -8.00 -0.15
N PRO A 69 -5.61 -8.34 -0.77
CA PRO A 69 -5.69 -8.42 -2.23
C PRO A 69 -5.74 -7.05 -2.90
N GLY A 70 -5.34 -7.01 -4.17
CA GLY A 70 -5.67 -5.98 -5.12
C GLY A 70 -6.66 -6.46 -6.17
N ASN A 71 -7.01 -5.59 -7.13
CA ASN A 71 -7.98 -5.93 -8.17
C ASN A 71 -7.48 -7.04 -9.10
N HIS A 72 -6.18 -7.14 -9.36
CA HIS A 72 -5.61 -8.23 -10.16
C HIS A 72 -5.70 -9.58 -9.46
N ASP A 73 -5.64 -9.60 -8.14
CA ASP A 73 -5.79 -10.82 -7.35
C ASP A 73 -7.23 -11.35 -7.38
N TYR A 74 -8.20 -10.48 -7.71
CA TYR A 74 -9.63 -10.83 -7.77
C TYR A 74 -10.15 -11.07 -9.19
N ARG A 75 -9.27 -11.12 -10.18
CA ARG A 75 -9.62 -11.49 -11.55
C ARG A 75 -10.03 -12.95 -11.63
N HIS A 76 -10.97 -13.27 -12.53
CA HIS A 76 -11.52 -14.61 -12.73
C HIS A 76 -12.06 -15.20 -11.42
N THR A 77 -11.51 -16.32 -10.96
CA THR A 77 -11.82 -16.95 -9.67
C THR A 77 -10.82 -16.60 -8.57
N GLY A 78 -9.96 -15.63 -8.82
CA GLY A 78 -8.84 -15.28 -7.94
C GLY A 78 -9.27 -14.90 -6.53
N TYR A 79 -10.45 -14.28 -6.35
CA TYR A 79 -11.02 -13.96 -5.04
C TYR A 79 -11.29 -15.19 -4.16
N LEU A 80 -11.54 -16.36 -4.75
CA LEU A 80 -11.66 -17.64 -4.02
C LEU A 80 -10.26 -18.18 -3.72
N VAL A 81 -9.38 -18.19 -4.72
CA VAL A 81 -8.03 -18.72 -4.62
C VAL A 81 -7.20 -17.92 -3.61
N PHE A 82 -7.34 -16.58 -3.57
CA PHE A 82 -6.67 -15.73 -2.58
C PHE A 82 -6.95 -16.21 -1.15
N LYS A 83 -8.20 -16.51 -0.83
CA LYS A 83 -8.61 -16.99 0.51
C LYS A 83 -8.00 -18.35 0.88
N GLU A 84 -7.73 -19.21 -0.10
CA GLU A 84 -7.06 -20.49 0.13
C GLU A 84 -5.59 -20.31 0.54
N PHE A 85 -4.89 -19.37 -0.12
CA PHE A 85 -3.48 -19.10 0.15
C PHE A 85 -3.26 -18.15 1.33
N PHE A 86 -4.18 -17.22 1.55
CA PHE A 86 -4.11 -16.15 2.56
C PHE A 86 -5.39 -16.04 3.39
N PRO A 87 -5.78 -17.09 4.14
CA PRO A 87 -7.09 -17.14 4.82
C PRO A 87 -7.26 -16.10 5.92
N MET A 88 -6.17 -15.54 6.44
CA MET A 88 -6.16 -14.60 7.56
C MET A 88 -5.93 -13.14 7.13
N SER A 89 -5.94 -12.84 5.84
CA SER A 89 -5.44 -11.56 5.31
C SER A 89 -6.52 -10.51 5.05
N LEU A 90 -7.82 -10.84 5.25
CA LEU A 90 -8.91 -9.90 5.01
C LEU A 90 -9.28 -9.13 6.29
N ASN A 91 -9.54 -7.84 6.18
CA ASN A 91 -10.09 -6.95 7.21
C ASN A 91 -9.58 -7.26 8.62
N LYS A 92 -8.38 -6.81 8.92
CA LYS A 92 -7.69 -7.19 10.16
C LYS A 92 -7.07 -5.98 10.87
N VAL A 93 -7.06 -6.06 12.18
CA VAL A 93 -6.37 -5.10 13.06
C VAL A 93 -5.03 -5.68 13.49
N HIS A 94 -3.98 -4.91 13.32
CA HIS A 94 -2.61 -5.25 13.73
C HIS A 94 -2.11 -4.21 14.72
N GLU A 95 -1.78 -4.64 15.94
CA GLU A 95 -1.30 -3.77 16.99
C GLU A 95 0.20 -3.91 17.18
N PHE A 96 0.88 -2.76 17.26
CA PHE A 96 2.31 -2.68 17.54
C PHE A 96 2.55 -1.77 18.74
N LYS A 97 3.52 -2.14 19.55
CA LYS A 97 3.93 -1.40 20.75
C LYS A 97 5.44 -1.40 20.81
N ASP A 98 6.04 -0.23 21.02
CA ASP A 98 7.47 -0.13 21.25
C ASP A 98 7.81 -0.15 22.77
N GLY A 99 9.12 -0.16 23.08
CA GLY A 99 9.60 -0.18 24.46
C GLY A 99 9.21 1.06 25.28
N ASN A 100 8.72 2.13 24.66
CA ASN A 100 8.28 3.38 25.28
C ASN A 100 6.75 3.49 25.42
N ASP A 101 6.04 2.37 25.34
CA ASP A 101 4.57 2.31 25.40
C ASP A 101 3.84 2.99 24.23
N LYS A 102 4.56 3.42 23.21
CA LYS A 102 3.97 3.99 22.00
C LYS A 102 3.24 2.92 21.22
N ARG A 103 2.02 3.22 20.81
CA ARG A 103 1.15 2.29 20.11
C ARG A 103 0.90 2.74 18.69
N VAL A 104 0.99 1.79 17.77
CA VAL A 104 0.56 1.93 16.38
C VAL A 104 -0.47 0.86 16.09
N VAL A 105 -1.58 1.23 15.51
CA VAL A 105 -2.57 0.30 14.97
C VAL A 105 -2.61 0.43 13.46
N ILE A 106 -2.49 -0.70 12.77
CA ILE A 106 -2.67 -0.80 11.32
C ILE A 106 -3.93 -1.61 11.06
N VAL A 107 -4.91 -1.00 10.42
CA VAL A 107 -6.12 -1.69 9.97
C VAL A 107 -5.96 -1.97 8.48
N SER A 108 -5.80 -3.23 8.12
CA SER A 108 -5.78 -3.67 6.73
C SER A 108 -7.20 -3.98 6.27
N ILE A 109 -7.57 -3.47 5.09
CA ILE A 109 -8.92 -3.63 4.52
C ILE A 109 -8.86 -4.12 3.08
N ASP A 110 -9.76 -5.03 2.76
CA ASP A 110 -10.00 -5.49 1.41
C ASP A 110 -10.94 -4.51 0.70
N THR A 111 -10.49 -3.97 -0.41
CA THR A 111 -11.25 -3.04 -1.25
C THR A 111 -11.49 -3.60 -2.65
N ALA A 112 -11.02 -4.83 -2.93
CA ALA A 112 -11.14 -5.43 -4.25
C ALA A 112 -12.55 -5.99 -4.48
N LEU A 113 -13.01 -5.83 -5.70
CA LEU A 113 -14.26 -6.40 -6.19
C LEU A 113 -13.95 -7.42 -7.30
N PRO A 114 -14.65 -8.58 -7.35
CA PRO A 114 -14.41 -9.59 -8.38
C PRO A 114 -14.55 -9.01 -9.80
N ASP A 115 -13.53 -9.22 -10.63
CA ASP A 115 -13.45 -8.81 -12.04
C ASP A 115 -13.68 -7.31 -12.29
N ARG A 116 -13.30 -6.46 -11.32
CA ARG A 116 -13.40 -5.00 -11.44
C ARG A 116 -12.07 -4.35 -11.12
N ASP A 117 -11.78 -3.25 -11.81
CA ASP A 117 -10.58 -2.44 -11.54
C ASP A 117 -10.85 -1.36 -10.47
N GLU A 118 -12.12 -1.05 -10.18
CA GLU A 118 -12.53 -0.18 -9.09
C GLU A 118 -12.59 -0.95 -7.78
N GLY A 119 -12.35 -0.23 -6.68
CA GLY A 119 -12.53 -0.73 -5.33
C GLY A 119 -13.75 -0.16 -4.63
N GLU A 120 -14.15 -0.78 -3.55
CA GLU A 120 -15.21 -0.31 -2.66
C GLU A 120 -14.89 -0.72 -1.23
N ILE A 121 -15.16 0.16 -0.28
CA ILE A 121 -15.18 -0.19 1.14
C ILE A 121 -16.56 -0.75 1.52
N GLY A 122 -17.60 -0.09 1.06
CA GLY A 122 -18.98 -0.44 1.38
C GLY A 122 -19.40 -0.03 2.79
N LEU A 123 -20.71 0.12 3.00
CA LEU A 123 -21.26 0.66 4.24
C LEU A 123 -20.88 -0.19 5.47
N SER A 124 -21.02 -1.50 5.39
CA SER A 124 -20.78 -2.40 6.53
C SER A 124 -19.32 -2.39 6.99
N GLN A 125 -18.39 -2.39 6.04
CA GLN A 125 -16.98 -2.31 6.34
C GLN A 125 -16.59 -0.93 6.86
N ASN A 126 -17.16 0.15 6.31
CA ASN A 126 -16.91 1.51 6.77
C ASN A 126 -17.40 1.72 8.22
N LEU A 127 -18.54 1.16 8.60
CA LEU A 127 -19.04 1.15 9.98
C LEU A 127 -18.10 0.37 10.89
N TRP A 128 -17.63 -0.81 10.47
CA TRP A 128 -16.66 -1.61 11.23
C TRP A 128 -15.34 -0.84 11.43
N ILE A 129 -14.81 -0.17 10.38
CA ILE A 129 -13.62 0.67 10.48
C ILE A 129 -13.83 1.78 11.52
N ASN A 130 -14.96 2.48 11.45
CA ASN A 130 -15.32 3.53 12.37
C ASN A 130 -15.33 3.06 13.83
N ASP A 131 -15.94 1.90 14.10
CA ASP A 131 -16.03 1.34 15.46
C ASP A 131 -14.66 0.91 15.98
N ILE A 132 -13.84 0.27 15.13
CA ILE A 132 -12.46 -0.08 15.48
C ILE A 132 -11.64 1.17 15.79
N LEU A 133 -11.67 2.17 14.91
CA LEU A 133 -10.88 3.39 15.11
C LEU A 133 -11.29 4.17 16.36
N LYS A 134 -12.58 4.18 16.71
CA LYS A 134 -13.10 4.78 17.95
C LYS A 134 -12.66 4.05 19.21
N SER A 135 -12.43 2.76 19.14
CA SER A 135 -11.96 1.98 20.30
C SER A 135 -10.53 2.35 20.73
N TYR A 136 -9.77 3.03 19.86
CA TYR A 136 -8.43 3.51 20.15
C TYR A 136 -8.43 5.00 20.49
N GLY A 137 -7.76 5.36 21.57
CA GLY A 137 -7.60 6.75 22.01
C GLY A 137 -6.73 7.59 21.06
N ASN A 138 -6.61 8.88 21.37
CA ASN A 138 -5.84 9.84 20.54
C ASN A 138 -4.32 9.66 20.65
N ASN A 139 -3.83 8.92 21.63
CA ASN A 139 -2.42 8.60 21.84
C ASN A 139 -1.93 7.39 21.01
N VAL A 140 -2.79 6.85 20.16
CA VAL A 140 -2.47 5.73 19.26
C VAL A 140 -2.36 6.26 17.84
N ILE A 141 -1.25 5.95 17.16
CA ILE A 141 -1.10 6.26 15.74
C ILE A 141 -1.94 5.27 14.93
N LYS A 142 -2.91 5.78 14.20
CA LYS A 142 -3.86 5.01 13.41
C LYS A 142 -3.47 5.03 11.94
N ILE A 143 -3.29 3.84 11.38
CA ILE A 143 -2.89 3.63 9.98
C ILE A 143 -3.93 2.74 9.31
N ILE A 144 -4.39 3.13 8.12
CA ILE A 144 -5.20 2.28 7.23
C ILE A 144 -4.30 1.79 6.11
N ALA A 145 -4.41 0.51 5.77
CA ALA A 145 -3.72 -0.08 4.64
C ALA A 145 -4.75 -0.75 3.72
N MET A 146 -4.77 -0.33 2.44
CA MET A 146 -5.71 -0.82 1.43
C MET A 146 -5.06 -0.77 0.05
N HIS A 147 -5.62 -1.48 -0.93
CA HIS A 147 -5.03 -1.50 -2.27
C HIS A 147 -5.39 -0.26 -3.08
N HIS A 148 -6.69 0.01 -3.26
CA HIS A 148 -7.15 1.09 -4.13
C HIS A 148 -6.85 2.46 -3.54
N HIS A 149 -6.61 3.42 -4.43
CA HIS A 149 -6.32 4.80 -4.01
C HIS A 149 -7.59 5.54 -3.59
N LEU A 150 -7.44 6.34 -2.55
CA LEU A 150 -8.53 7.13 -1.97
C LEU A 150 -8.78 8.44 -2.72
N ILE A 151 -7.70 9.11 -3.14
CA ILE A 151 -7.73 10.38 -3.87
C ILE A 151 -6.88 10.22 -5.13
N SER A 152 -7.33 10.78 -6.24
CA SER A 152 -6.58 10.72 -7.50
C SER A 152 -5.20 11.37 -7.39
N ILE A 153 -4.21 10.77 -8.06
CA ILE A 153 -2.88 11.36 -8.20
C ILE A 153 -2.96 12.46 -9.26
N PRO A 154 -2.37 13.65 -9.04
CA PRO A 154 -2.37 14.72 -10.04
C PRO A 154 -1.77 14.26 -11.37
N ASP A 155 -2.26 14.84 -12.46
CA ASP A 155 -1.67 14.70 -13.81
C ASP A 155 -1.72 13.30 -14.43
N THR A 156 -2.59 12.45 -14.02
CA THR A 156 -2.70 11.10 -14.57
C THR A 156 -3.85 10.94 -15.58
N GLY A 157 -4.57 12.03 -15.91
CA GLY A 157 -5.63 12.05 -16.93
C GLY A 157 -6.90 11.29 -16.53
N PHE A 158 -7.78 11.01 -17.50
CA PHE A 158 -9.07 10.33 -17.25
C PHE A 158 -8.95 8.88 -16.75
N THR A 159 -7.80 8.23 -16.90
CA THR A 159 -7.56 6.86 -16.41
C THR A 159 -7.48 6.77 -14.89
N ASN A 160 -7.61 7.89 -14.18
CA ASN A 160 -7.53 7.96 -12.73
C ASN A 160 -8.83 7.91 -11.97
N LEU A 161 -9.95 7.84 -12.66
CA LEU A 161 -11.25 7.69 -12.03
C LEU A 161 -11.45 6.30 -11.39
N ILE A 162 -10.50 5.38 -11.60
CA ILE A 162 -10.53 4.01 -11.07
C ILE A 162 -9.88 3.99 -9.69
N GLY A 163 -10.63 4.35 -8.68
CA GLY A 163 -10.26 4.34 -7.28
C GLY A 163 -11.33 3.64 -6.44
N ILE A 164 -11.50 4.10 -5.22
CA ILE A 164 -12.60 3.65 -4.36
C ILE A 164 -13.88 4.39 -4.73
N LEU A 165 -14.97 3.64 -4.99
CA LEU A 165 -16.27 4.19 -5.40
C LEU A 165 -16.88 5.09 -4.32
N ASP A 166 -16.71 4.73 -3.06
CA ASP A 166 -17.22 5.42 -1.88
C ASP A 166 -16.14 6.23 -1.13
N SER A 167 -15.19 6.79 -1.88
CA SER A 167 -14.03 7.51 -1.34
C SER A 167 -14.40 8.68 -0.43
N GLY A 168 -15.53 9.36 -0.67
CA GLY A 168 -16.02 10.47 0.17
C GLY A 168 -16.40 10.00 1.57
N ASP A 169 -17.14 8.90 1.68
CA ASP A 169 -17.54 8.31 2.97
C ASP A 169 -16.33 7.76 3.71
N ALA A 170 -15.43 7.09 3.00
CA ALA A 170 -14.16 6.63 3.55
C ALA A 170 -13.35 7.79 4.13
N LEU A 171 -13.12 8.86 3.34
CA LEU A 171 -12.33 10.01 3.77
C LEU A 171 -12.93 10.68 5.01
N ARG A 172 -14.27 10.82 5.07
CA ARG A 172 -14.97 11.34 6.25
C ARG A 172 -14.67 10.48 7.48
N THR A 173 -14.88 9.15 7.40
CA THR A 173 -14.62 8.22 8.50
C THR A 173 -13.17 8.30 8.99
N LEU A 174 -12.21 8.37 8.08
CA LEU A 174 -10.78 8.42 8.43
C LEU A 174 -10.41 9.75 9.12
N THR A 175 -10.94 10.86 8.64
CA THR A 175 -10.64 12.20 9.22
C THR A 175 -11.32 12.39 10.57
N GLU A 176 -12.58 11.99 10.74
CA GLU A 176 -13.30 12.06 12.01
C GLU A 176 -12.66 11.20 13.11
N ASN A 177 -11.97 10.12 12.74
CA ASN A 177 -11.29 9.24 13.68
C ASN A 177 -9.78 9.52 13.84
N ASN A 178 -9.27 10.65 13.35
CA ASN A 178 -7.87 11.07 13.47
C ASN A 178 -6.88 10.03 12.91
N VAL A 179 -7.17 9.44 11.76
CA VAL A 179 -6.22 8.57 11.05
C VAL A 179 -5.03 9.41 10.60
N SER A 180 -3.83 8.94 10.91
CA SER A 180 -2.58 9.67 10.61
C SER A 180 -2.02 9.33 9.24
N LEU A 181 -2.25 8.09 8.77
CA LEU A 181 -1.65 7.57 7.54
C LEU A 181 -2.59 6.59 6.84
N VAL A 182 -2.67 6.72 5.51
CA VAL A 182 -3.27 5.73 4.62
C VAL A 182 -2.19 5.23 3.66
N LEU A 183 -2.07 3.92 3.51
CA LEU A 183 -1.16 3.25 2.59
C LEU A 183 -1.94 2.58 1.47
N CYS A 184 -1.66 2.96 0.22
CA CYS A 184 -2.32 2.43 -0.97
C CYS A 184 -1.31 1.94 -2.02
N GLY A 185 -1.75 1.05 -2.92
CA GLY A 185 -1.05 0.62 -4.12
C GLY A 185 -1.76 1.05 -5.41
N HIS A 186 -1.99 0.08 -6.32
CA HIS A 186 -2.89 0.12 -7.48
C HIS A 186 -2.42 0.97 -8.68
N LYS A 187 -1.91 2.16 -8.46
CA LYS A 187 -1.54 3.06 -9.58
C LYS A 187 -0.10 2.92 -10.04
N HIS A 188 0.68 2.04 -9.41
CA HIS A 188 2.09 1.81 -9.73
C HIS A 188 2.92 3.10 -9.77
N ARG A 189 2.43 4.16 -9.10
CA ARG A 189 3.03 5.48 -9.10
C ARG A 189 3.17 5.98 -7.68
N PRO A 190 4.40 6.10 -7.17
CA PRO A 190 4.65 6.67 -5.86
C PRO A 190 4.12 8.09 -5.76
N TRP A 191 3.38 8.38 -4.69
CA TRP A 191 2.86 9.71 -4.41
C TRP A 191 2.59 9.92 -2.93
N LEU A 192 2.59 11.17 -2.49
CA LEU A 192 2.23 11.57 -1.14
C LEU A 192 1.25 12.75 -1.18
N TRP A 193 0.07 12.54 -0.63
CA TRP A 193 -0.81 13.60 -0.22
C TRP A 193 -0.57 13.95 1.25
N ASN A 194 -0.40 15.23 1.54
CA ASN A 194 -0.31 15.74 2.90
C ASN A 194 -1.51 16.66 3.16
N LEU A 195 -2.50 16.15 3.88
CA LEU A 195 -3.77 16.80 4.16
C LEU A 195 -3.86 17.17 5.66
N GLY A 196 -2.92 17.98 6.12
CA GLY A 196 -2.83 18.32 7.54
C GLY A 196 -2.37 17.12 8.38
N ASN A 197 -3.25 16.61 9.24
CA ASN A 197 -2.92 15.46 10.10
C ASN A 197 -2.97 14.11 9.36
N LEU A 198 -3.67 14.03 8.23
CA LEU A 198 -3.79 12.84 7.41
C LEU A 198 -2.76 12.86 6.27
N LYS A 199 -1.93 11.83 6.19
CA LYS A 199 -1.08 11.56 5.03
C LYS A 199 -1.65 10.38 4.24
N ILE A 200 -1.65 10.47 2.90
CA ILE A 200 -2.02 9.34 2.03
C ILE A 200 -0.82 9.05 1.14
N VAL A 201 -0.34 7.82 1.21
CA VAL A 201 0.86 7.36 0.50
C VAL A 201 0.49 6.30 -0.51
N TYR A 202 0.94 6.48 -1.72
CA TYR A 202 0.82 5.49 -2.79
C TYR A 202 2.17 4.86 -3.07
N ALA A 203 2.18 3.54 -3.16
CA ALA A 203 3.35 2.80 -3.57
C ALA A 203 3.48 2.78 -5.10
N GLY A 204 4.71 2.65 -5.58
CA GLY A 204 5.00 2.19 -6.93
C GLY A 204 4.97 0.67 -7.02
N THR A 205 5.23 0.11 -8.20
CA THR A 205 5.49 -1.32 -8.33
C THR A 205 6.84 -1.67 -7.73
N SER A 206 6.91 -2.80 -7.02
CA SER A 206 8.13 -3.18 -6.30
C SER A 206 9.05 -4.12 -7.10
N CYS A 207 8.53 -4.83 -8.10
CA CYS A 207 9.30 -5.80 -8.88
C CYS A 207 8.59 -6.23 -10.18
N SER A 208 8.00 -5.27 -10.89
CA SER A 208 7.26 -5.55 -12.13
C SER A 208 7.55 -4.50 -13.20
N TRP A 209 7.43 -4.89 -14.47
CA TRP A 209 7.52 -3.96 -15.61
C TRP A 209 6.30 -3.03 -15.75
N ARG A 210 5.33 -3.07 -14.86
CA ARG A 210 4.13 -2.23 -14.87
C ARG A 210 4.37 -0.83 -14.28
N TYR A 211 5.34 -0.11 -14.84
CA TYR A 211 5.67 1.23 -14.36
C TYR A 211 4.65 2.30 -14.76
N ARG A 212 4.43 3.26 -13.86
CA ARG A 212 3.70 4.50 -14.13
C ARG A 212 4.38 5.69 -13.42
N GLY A 213 4.87 6.63 -14.20
CA GLY A 213 5.51 7.85 -13.68
C GLY A 213 6.98 7.69 -13.34
N ILE A 214 7.37 6.77 -12.46
CA ILE A 214 8.74 6.37 -12.19
C ILE A 214 9.00 5.03 -12.86
N PHE A 215 10.07 4.92 -13.62
CA PHE A 215 10.45 3.72 -14.38
C PHE A 215 11.47 2.86 -13.62
N GLU A 216 11.26 2.73 -12.31
CA GLU A 216 12.11 1.97 -11.40
C GLU A 216 11.24 1.21 -10.40
N ASP A 217 11.71 0.06 -9.96
CA ASP A 217 11.08 -0.68 -8.87
C ASP A 217 11.32 0.06 -7.56
N THR A 218 10.26 0.24 -6.78
CA THR A 218 10.32 1.04 -5.56
C THR A 218 9.53 0.41 -4.43
N TYR A 219 9.89 0.76 -3.21
CA TYR A 219 9.11 0.46 -2.02
C TYR A 219 9.17 1.62 -1.02
N ASN A 220 8.23 1.67 -0.09
CA ASN A 220 8.16 2.72 0.92
C ASN A 220 8.72 2.21 2.25
N ILE A 221 9.47 3.07 2.93
CA ILE A 221 9.90 2.86 4.31
C ILE A 221 9.18 3.89 5.18
N ILE A 222 8.48 3.43 6.20
CA ILE A 222 7.73 4.25 7.14
C ILE A 222 8.42 4.15 8.50
N ASP A 223 9.13 5.19 8.89
CA ASP A 223 9.77 5.28 10.21
C ASP A 223 8.91 6.13 11.15
N ILE A 224 8.49 5.55 12.27
CA ILE A 224 7.70 6.22 13.30
C ILE A 224 8.57 6.44 14.53
N GLU A 225 8.93 7.71 14.76
CA GLU A 225 9.76 8.15 15.86
C GLU A 225 9.08 9.35 16.53
N ASP A 226 8.93 9.35 17.84
CA ASP A 226 8.39 10.45 18.66
C ASP A 226 7.13 11.14 18.04
N GLU A 227 6.14 10.34 17.65
CA GLU A 227 4.91 10.77 16.97
C GLU A 227 5.09 11.32 15.55
N LYS A 228 6.30 11.39 15.05
CA LYS A 228 6.57 11.76 13.67
C LYS A 228 6.54 10.56 12.76
N ILE A 229 5.80 10.66 11.68
CA ILE A 229 5.75 9.66 10.61
C ILE A 229 6.62 10.18 9.47
N ASN A 230 7.81 9.59 9.34
CA ASN A 230 8.73 9.86 8.26
C ASN A 230 8.53 8.81 7.16
N ILE A 231 8.35 9.24 5.92
CA ILE A 231 8.06 8.39 4.79
C ILE A 231 9.16 8.57 3.76
N TYR A 232 9.78 7.46 3.39
CA TYR A 232 10.84 7.44 2.40
C TYR A 232 10.44 6.56 1.23
N LEU A 233 10.75 7.01 0.03
CA LEU A 233 10.77 6.19 -1.17
C LEU A 233 12.17 5.60 -1.31
N LYS A 234 12.24 4.28 -1.51
CA LYS A 234 13.49 3.55 -1.76
C LYS A 234 13.40 2.90 -3.14
N ILE A 235 14.38 3.17 -3.99
CA ILE A 235 14.57 2.47 -5.25
C ILE A 235 15.23 1.14 -4.95
N VAL A 236 14.70 0.04 -5.47
CA VAL A 236 15.28 -1.30 -5.31
C VAL A 236 16.69 -1.33 -5.92
N GLY A 237 17.69 -1.70 -5.12
CA GLY A 237 19.09 -1.64 -5.51
C GLY A 237 19.68 -0.22 -5.61
N GLY A 238 18.90 0.84 -5.31
CA GLY A 238 19.29 2.24 -5.51
C GLY A 238 19.22 3.09 -4.24
N ASN A 239 18.92 4.37 -4.40
CA ASN A 239 18.90 5.36 -3.34
C ASN A 239 17.57 5.40 -2.57
N LYS A 240 17.63 5.91 -1.34
CA LYS A 240 16.50 6.27 -0.49
C LYS A 240 16.42 7.79 -0.38
N PHE A 241 15.21 8.35 -0.47
CA PHE A 241 14.97 9.79 -0.29
C PHE A 241 13.60 10.05 0.35
N PRO A 242 13.40 11.20 1.01
CA PRO A 242 12.11 11.55 1.58
C PRO A 242 11.03 11.61 0.49
N MET A 243 9.88 10.98 0.74
CA MET A 243 8.75 10.98 -0.22
C MET A 243 8.25 12.39 -0.54
N SER A 244 8.40 13.32 0.39
CA SER A 244 8.08 14.74 0.18
C SER A 244 8.88 15.40 -0.95
N ASP A 245 10.09 14.92 -1.23
CA ASP A 245 10.93 15.48 -2.27
C ASP A 245 10.45 15.10 -3.67
N LEU A 246 9.81 13.92 -3.79
CA LEU A 246 9.14 13.52 -5.01
C LEU A 246 8.02 14.50 -5.39
N VAL A 247 7.18 14.85 -4.41
CA VAL A 247 6.05 15.77 -4.61
C VAL A 247 6.51 17.18 -4.93
N ARG A 248 7.60 17.65 -4.32
CA ARG A 248 8.17 18.99 -4.59
C ARG A 248 8.75 19.12 -6.00
N LYS A 249 9.32 18.05 -6.56
CA LYS A 249 9.84 18.02 -7.94
C LYS A 249 8.71 18.02 -8.98
N TYR A 250 7.52 17.60 -8.58
CA TYR A 250 6.33 17.54 -9.42
C TYR A 250 5.54 18.86 -9.37
N ARG A 251 6.14 19.97 -9.81
CA ARG A 251 5.42 21.24 -9.97
C ARG A 251 4.82 21.33 -11.36
N PRO A 252 3.58 21.82 -11.52
CA PRO A 252 2.92 22.03 -12.81
C PRO A 252 3.74 22.93 -13.75
N GLU A 253 4.50 23.85 -13.20
CA GLU A 253 5.38 24.80 -13.91
C GLU A 253 6.43 24.09 -14.80
N ASN A 254 6.88 22.90 -14.41
CA ASN A 254 7.87 22.15 -15.20
C ASN A 254 7.24 21.42 -16.42
N ARG A 255 5.91 21.37 -16.54
CA ARG A 255 5.20 20.74 -17.66
C ARG A 255 5.04 21.67 -18.87
N LEU A 256 4.92 22.97 -18.65
CA LEU A 256 4.72 23.94 -19.74
C LEU A 256 5.96 24.04 -20.65
N SER A 257 7.13 23.59 -20.20
CA SER A 257 8.35 23.59 -20.99
C SER A 257 8.51 22.38 -21.92
N SER A 258 7.73 21.30 -21.73
CA SER A 258 7.80 20.08 -22.56
C SER A 258 6.79 20.03 -23.69
N TYR A 259 5.92 21.04 -23.80
CA TYR A 259 4.92 21.21 -24.88
C TYR A 259 5.20 22.40 -25.79
N LYS A 260 6.45 22.87 -25.85
CA LYS A 260 6.89 23.88 -26.83
C LYS A 260 7.77 23.23 -27.89
#